data_219472c63bec2eb42a6a0027cefe1281
#
_entry.id   219472c63bec2eb42a6a0027cefe1281
#
_cell.length_a   1.000
_cell.length_b   1.000
_cell.length_c   1.000
_cell.angle_alpha   90.00
_cell.angle_beta   90.00
_cell.angle_gamma   90.00
#
_symmetry.space_group_name_H-M   'P 1'
#
loop_
_entity.id
_entity.type
_entity.pdbx_description
1 polymer ?
#
loop_
_entity_poly.entity_id
_entity_poly.type
_entity_poly.pdbx_seq_one_letter_code
_entity_poly.pdbx_strand_id
1 'polypeptide(L)'
;SLQAGALTTTFTSSQGLMLMIPAMYAMGGQFLPSVMHIASRVVTSNHHSIFGDHTDFMTCRTTGYAMLMSSSPQEAMDLAAVAHLSAIKAGYAFMHCFDGFRTSHEMQRIEALDYEDLRPLMDTEALDAFRHKSLNPEHPTNRGNNVNPDIYFQCKEGANVKAAVVPETVQHYMDEINKITGRDYKLFNYYGAEDAEEVIVVMCSASEAVKETVDFLNANGRKVGLVQIHLYRPFSVEHFAAAIPASCK
;
A
#
# COMPACT_ATOMS: atom_id res chain seq x y z
N SER A 1 9.04 -20.02 -0.42
CA SER A 1 7.62 -20.21 -0.01
C SER A 1 6.68 -19.76 -1.14
N LEU A 2 6.71 -18.50 -1.61
CA LEU A 2 5.78 -17.99 -2.63
C LEU A 2 5.81 -18.80 -3.94
N GLN A 3 6.97 -19.15 -4.47
CA GLN A 3 7.06 -19.95 -5.67
C GLN A 3 6.49 -21.38 -5.49
N ALA A 4 6.44 -21.87 -4.26
CA ALA A 4 5.81 -23.15 -3.92
C ALA A 4 4.29 -23.01 -3.61
N GLY A 5 3.68 -21.88 -3.90
CA GLY A 5 2.24 -21.63 -3.73
C GLY A 5 1.80 -21.28 -2.30
N ALA A 6 2.72 -21.02 -1.39
CA ALA A 6 2.40 -20.60 -0.03
C ALA A 6 2.33 -19.07 0.05
N LEU A 7 1.19 -18.53 0.48
CA LEU A 7 1.09 -17.10 0.82
C LEU A 7 2.11 -16.76 1.92
N THR A 8 2.76 -15.63 1.77
CA THR A 8 3.85 -15.23 2.67
C THR A 8 3.72 -13.76 3.01
N THR A 9 3.84 -13.44 4.29
CA THR A 9 3.94 -12.07 4.80
C THR A 9 5.22 -11.91 5.61
N THR A 10 5.70 -10.68 5.74
CA THR A 10 6.85 -10.36 6.60
C THR A 10 6.71 -8.96 7.17
N PHE A 11 7.45 -8.71 8.25
CA PHE A 11 7.52 -7.43 8.95
C PHE A 11 8.97 -6.97 8.94
N THR A 12 9.22 -5.72 8.57
CA THR A 12 10.58 -5.18 8.49
C THR A 12 10.61 -3.67 8.62
N SER A 13 11.79 -3.10 8.65
CA SER A 13 12.02 -1.66 8.65
C SER A 13 13.48 -1.34 8.28
N SER A 14 13.75 -0.11 7.82
CA SER A 14 15.08 0.47 7.67
C SER A 14 16.05 -0.45 6.91
N GLN A 15 17.23 -0.75 7.47
CA GLN A 15 18.25 -1.60 6.84
C GLN A 15 17.73 -3.02 6.53
N GLY A 16 16.81 -3.56 7.34
CA GLY A 16 16.20 -4.86 7.08
C GLY A 16 15.47 -4.88 5.74
N LEU A 17 14.72 -3.82 5.43
CA LEU A 17 14.06 -3.66 4.14
C LEU A 17 15.08 -3.50 3.00
N MET A 18 16.16 -2.73 3.23
CA MET A 18 17.22 -2.54 2.21
C MET A 18 17.87 -3.88 1.81
N LEU A 19 18.12 -4.77 2.77
CA LEU A 19 18.67 -6.10 2.50
C LEU A 19 17.74 -6.98 1.64
N MET A 20 16.44 -6.68 1.61
CA MET A 20 15.45 -7.44 0.84
C MET A 20 15.29 -6.96 -0.61
N ILE A 21 15.85 -5.81 -0.99
CA ILE A 21 15.65 -5.19 -2.32
C ILE A 21 15.87 -6.17 -3.49
N PRO A 22 16.95 -6.96 -3.55
CA PRO A 22 17.15 -7.90 -4.65
C PRO A 22 16.03 -8.94 -4.75
N ALA A 23 15.57 -9.46 -3.60
CA ALA A 23 14.47 -10.40 -3.55
C ALA A 23 13.13 -9.72 -3.92
N MET A 24 12.92 -8.47 -3.53
CA MET A 24 11.74 -7.70 -3.88
C MET A 24 11.62 -7.49 -5.39
N TYR A 25 12.71 -7.15 -6.09
CA TYR A 25 12.70 -7.08 -7.55
C TYR A 25 12.28 -8.40 -8.19
N ALA A 26 12.76 -9.53 -7.67
CA ALA A 26 12.37 -10.84 -8.18
C ALA A 26 10.90 -11.17 -7.88
N MET A 27 10.42 -10.90 -6.67
CA MET A 27 9.03 -11.17 -6.28
C MET A 27 8.04 -10.24 -6.99
N GLY A 28 8.33 -8.94 -7.07
CA GLY A 28 7.51 -7.97 -7.79
C GLY A 28 7.46 -8.26 -9.30
N GLY A 29 8.61 -8.54 -9.91
CA GLY A 29 8.70 -8.86 -11.33
C GLY A 29 8.02 -10.18 -11.73
N GLN A 30 7.85 -11.11 -10.79
CA GLN A 30 7.15 -12.38 -11.00
C GLN A 30 5.66 -12.32 -10.59
N PHE A 31 5.18 -11.16 -10.14
CA PHE A 31 3.79 -10.96 -9.69
C PHE A 31 3.37 -11.99 -8.63
N LEU A 32 4.20 -12.17 -7.62
CA LEU A 32 3.93 -13.07 -6.51
C LEU A 32 3.11 -12.35 -5.44
N PRO A 33 1.90 -12.82 -5.10
CA PRO A 33 1.05 -12.19 -4.09
C PRO A 33 1.69 -12.33 -2.71
N SER A 34 2.16 -11.21 -2.20
CA SER A 34 2.82 -11.13 -0.89
C SER A 34 2.59 -9.76 -0.28
N VAL A 35 2.59 -9.67 1.04
CA VAL A 35 2.50 -8.40 1.75
C VAL A 35 3.70 -8.26 2.67
N MET A 36 4.40 -7.12 2.56
CA MET A 36 5.42 -6.70 3.51
C MET A 36 4.84 -5.55 4.35
N HIS A 37 4.76 -5.73 5.67
CA HIS A 37 4.39 -4.67 6.61
C HIS A 37 5.66 -3.95 7.04
N ILE A 38 5.70 -2.64 6.80
CA ILE A 38 6.89 -1.83 6.98
C ILE A 38 6.62 -0.76 8.03
N ALA A 39 7.21 -0.94 9.21
CA ALA A 39 7.28 0.11 10.22
C ALA A 39 8.44 1.05 9.85
N SER A 40 8.14 2.01 8.99
CA SER A 40 9.13 2.84 8.30
C SER A 40 10.00 3.66 9.24
N ARG A 41 11.31 3.59 9.08
CA ARG A 41 12.29 4.32 9.90
C ARG A 41 13.46 4.79 9.07
N VAL A 42 14.19 5.77 9.61
CA VAL A 42 15.43 6.29 9.06
C VAL A 42 16.38 5.15 8.66
N VAL A 43 16.90 5.22 7.45
CA VAL A 43 18.03 4.37 7.04
C VAL A 43 19.31 4.96 7.63
N THR A 44 19.99 4.17 8.45
CA THR A 44 21.20 4.62 9.13
C THR A 44 22.27 5.08 8.13
N SER A 45 22.77 6.28 8.32
CA SER A 45 23.88 6.85 7.58
C SER A 45 25.01 7.19 8.56
N ASN A 46 25.27 8.46 8.80
CA ASN A 46 26.24 8.91 9.82
C ASN A 46 25.66 8.85 11.26
N HIS A 47 24.33 8.88 11.40
CA HIS A 47 23.60 8.74 12.67
C HIS A 47 22.44 7.78 12.51
N HIS A 48 22.01 7.21 13.64
CA HIS A 48 20.84 6.32 13.72
C HIS A 48 19.68 7.05 14.40
N SER A 49 18.46 6.81 13.92
CA SER A 49 17.22 7.23 14.57
C SER A 49 16.18 6.12 14.52
N ILE A 50 15.38 6.00 15.58
CA ILE A 50 14.29 5.02 15.67
C ILE A 50 12.96 5.61 15.20
N PHE A 51 12.90 6.93 15.00
CA PHE A 51 11.65 7.61 14.59
C PHE A 51 11.31 7.35 13.13
N GLY A 52 10.02 7.56 12.82
CA GLY A 52 9.46 7.42 11.49
C GLY A 52 10.17 8.31 10.47
N ASP A 53 10.44 7.72 9.32
CA ASP A 53 11.02 8.38 8.16
C ASP A 53 10.70 7.52 6.94
N HIS A 54 10.46 8.15 5.80
CA HIS A 54 10.01 7.46 4.59
C HIS A 54 11.16 7.00 3.68
N THR A 55 12.42 7.19 4.08
CA THR A 55 13.60 6.88 3.25
C THR A 55 13.67 5.40 2.87
N ASP A 56 13.31 4.50 3.77
CA ASP A 56 13.42 3.06 3.56
C ASP A 56 12.46 2.56 2.47
N PHE A 57 11.14 2.73 2.63
CA PHE A 57 10.20 2.26 1.60
C PHE A 57 10.26 3.09 0.31
N MET A 58 10.61 4.38 0.39
CA MET A 58 10.80 5.20 -0.81
C MET A 58 12.00 4.74 -1.64
N THR A 59 13.04 4.21 -1.01
CA THR A 59 14.15 3.55 -1.73
C THR A 59 13.67 2.31 -2.48
N CYS A 60 12.66 1.60 -1.96
CA CYS A 60 12.09 0.40 -2.56
C CYS A 60 11.02 0.68 -3.63
N ARG A 61 10.64 1.94 -3.88
CA ARG A 61 9.54 2.31 -4.79
C ARG A 61 9.65 1.79 -6.23
N THR A 62 10.84 1.39 -6.66
CA THR A 62 11.11 0.88 -8.00
C THR A 62 11.11 -0.64 -8.11
N THR A 63 10.88 -1.34 -7.00
CA THR A 63 10.92 -2.82 -6.95
C THR A 63 9.72 -3.52 -7.61
N GLY A 64 8.69 -2.76 -8.01
CA GLY A 64 7.48 -3.30 -8.61
C GLY A 64 6.37 -3.66 -7.61
N TYR A 65 6.54 -3.33 -6.33
CA TYR A 65 5.50 -3.48 -5.31
C TYR A 65 4.47 -2.35 -5.37
N ALA A 66 3.22 -2.67 -5.13
CA ALA A 66 2.22 -1.67 -4.76
C ALA A 66 2.55 -1.11 -3.36
N MET A 67 2.25 0.16 -3.12
CA MET A 67 2.59 0.84 -1.87
C MET A 67 1.33 1.44 -1.26
N LEU A 68 0.87 0.83 -0.16
CA LEU A 68 -0.31 1.21 0.60
C LEU A 68 0.13 1.81 1.95
N MET A 69 -0.38 3.00 2.29
CA MET A 69 0.03 3.80 3.43
C MET A 69 -1.06 3.88 4.50
N SER A 70 -0.68 3.77 5.76
CA SER A 70 -1.56 3.94 6.92
C SER A 70 -1.05 5.03 7.86
N SER A 71 -1.94 5.82 8.44
CA SER A 71 -1.61 6.95 9.32
C SER A 71 -1.68 6.63 10.81
N SER A 72 -2.52 5.69 11.18
CA SER A 72 -2.81 5.35 12.58
C SER A 72 -2.79 3.85 12.82
N PRO A 73 -2.76 3.39 14.09
CA PRO A 73 -2.90 1.98 14.43
C PRO A 73 -4.21 1.36 13.90
N GLN A 74 -5.31 2.11 13.88
CA GLN A 74 -6.57 1.63 13.31
C GLN A 74 -6.47 1.43 11.80
N GLU A 75 -5.94 2.41 11.08
CA GLU A 75 -5.70 2.26 9.64
C GLU A 75 -4.72 1.12 9.35
N ALA A 76 -3.69 0.93 10.17
CA ALA A 76 -2.75 -0.17 10.01
C ALA A 76 -3.42 -1.54 10.12
N MET A 77 -4.43 -1.68 11.00
CA MET A 77 -5.24 -2.90 11.12
C MET A 77 -6.11 -3.12 9.89
N ASP A 78 -6.87 -2.12 9.50
CA ASP A 78 -7.88 -2.21 8.45
C ASP A 78 -7.23 -2.34 7.06
N LEU A 79 -6.24 -1.51 6.76
CA LEU A 79 -5.55 -1.53 5.48
C LEU A 79 -4.58 -2.72 5.32
N ALA A 80 -4.19 -3.39 6.43
CA ALA A 80 -3.52 -4.68 6.32
C ALA A 80 -4.44 -5.72 5.65
N ALA A 81 -5.72 -5.78 6.04
CA ALA A 81 -6.69 -6.66 5.39
C ALA A 81 -6.86 -6.30 3.90
N VAL A 82 -7.01 -5.00 3.58
CA VAL A 82 -7.07 -4.52 2.19
C VAL A 82 -5.83 -4.95 1.40
N ALA A 83 -4.62 -4.82 1.96
CA ALA A 83 -3.39 -5.20 1.30
C ALA A 83 -3.34 -6.69 0.96
N HIS A 84 -3.71 -7.56 1.92
CA HIS A 84 -3.72 -9.00 1.71
C HIS A 84 -4.76 -9.45 0.68
N LEU A 85 -6.00 -8.95 0.78
CA LEU A 85 -7.07 -9.27 -0.15
C LEU A 85 -6.72 -8.79 -1.56
N SER A 86 -6.23 -7.56 -1.69
CA SER A 86 -5.79 -7.00 -2.97
C SER A 86 -4.60 -7.75 -3.58
N ALA A 87 -3.64 -8.18 -2.75
CA ALA A 87 -2.48 -8.93 -3.23
C ALA A 87 -2.91 -10.26 -3.86
N ILE A 88 -3.86 -10.97 -3.24
CA ILE A 88 -4.40 -12.23 -3.75
C ILE A 88 -5.17 -11.97 -5.05
N LYS A 89 -6.12 -11.03 -5.04
CA LYS A 89 -7.00 -10.72 -6.17
C LYS A 89 -6.23 -10.26 -7.40
N ALA A 90 -5.34 -9.29 -7.24
CA ALA A 90 -4.55 -8.74 -8.35
C ALA A 90 -3.37 -9.64 -8.75
N GLY A 91 -3.00 -10.65 -7.93
CA GLY A 91 -1.75 -11.39 -8.11
C GLY A 91 -0.56 -10.44 -8.09
N TYR A 92 -0.46 -9.55 -7.08
CA TYR A 92 0.52 -8.47 -7.02
C TYR A 92 1.15 -8.37 -5.64
N ALA A 93 2.41 -7.94 -5.56
CA ALA A 93 3.11 -7.77 -4.31
C ALA A 93 2.85 -6.39 -3.70
N PHE A 94 2.63 -6.30 -2.39
CA PHE A 94 2.32 -5.08 -1.67
C PHE A 94 3.34 -4.77 -0.58
N MET A 95 3.72 -3.51 -0.47
CA MET A 95 4.24 -2.90 0.74
C MET A 95 3.11 -2.16 1.44
N HIS A 96 2.79 -2.58 2.66
CA HIS A 96 1.89 -1.87 3.57
C HIS A 96 2.76 -1.11 4.56
N CYS A 97 2.77 0.21 4.45
CA CYS A 97 3.70 1.08 5.15
C CYS A 97 2.98 1.96 6.19
N PHE A 98 3.59 2.11 7.34
CA PHE A 98 3.16 3.02 8.41
C PHE A 98 4.40 3.53 9.16
N ASP A 99 4.27 4.64 9.87
CA ASP A 99 5.43 5.23 10.54
C ASP A 99 5.91 4.39 11.71
N GLY A 100 7.20 4.06 11.67
CA GLY A 100 7.89 3.43 12.77
C GLY A 100 7.95 4.37 13.98
N PHE A 101 7.85 3.82 15.18
CA PHE A 101 7.73 4.46 16.46
C PHE A 101 6.41 5.25 16.63
N ARG A 102 6.07 6.15 15.74
CA ARG A 102 4.82 6.96 15.83
C ARG A 102 3.57 6.09 15.76
N THR A 103 3.44 5.26 14.74
CA THR A 103 2.30 4.34 14.59
C THR A 103 2.58 2.98 15.21
N SER A 104 3.80 2.43 15.01
CA SER A 104 4.13 1.07 15.45
C SER A 104 4.25 0.88 16.96
N HIS A 105 4.45 1.95 17.74
CA HIS A 105 4.58 1.93 19.21
C HIS A 105 3.52 2.76 19.92
N GLU A 106 2.58 3.33 19.19
CA GLU A 106 1.47 4.06 19.77
C GLU A 106 0.50 3.09 20.45
N MET A 107 0.16 3.38 21.71
CA MET A 107 -0.88 2.65 22.44
C MET A 107 -2.23 3.29 22.18
N GLN A 108 -2.99 2.68 21.28
CA GLN A 108 -4.32 3.15 20.92
C GLN A 108 -5.33 2.00 21.02
N ARG A 109 -6.54 2.31 21.47
CA ARG A 109 -7.65 1.37 21.36
C ARG A 109 -8.11 1.33 19.92
N ILE A 110 -8.14 0.13 19.34
CA ILE A 110 -8.63 -0.12 17.99
C ILE A 110 -9.82 -1.09 18.01
N GLU A 111 -10.64 -1.03 16.98
CA GLU A 111 -11.68 -2.01 16.69
C GLU A 111 -11.10 -3.08 15.78
N ALA A 112 -11.00 -4.30 16.30
CA ALA A 112 -10.45 -5.42 15.53
C ALA A 112 -11.47 -5.91 14.50
N LEU A 113 -10.98 -6.24 13.30
CA LEU A 113 -11.79 -6.92 12.28
C LEU A 113 -12.02 -8.39 12.68
N ASP A 114 -13.24 -8.89 12.48
CA ASP A 114 -13.53 -10.30 12.67
C ASP A 114 -13.10 -11.12 11.44
N TYR A 115 -12.51 -12.27 11.67
CA TYR A 115 -12.15 -13.18 10.59
C TYR A 115 -13.35 -13.74 9.83
N GLU A 116 -14.50 -13.86 10.48
CA GLU A 116 -15.73 -14.33 9.81
C GLU A 116 -16.25 -13.28 8.81
N ASP A 117 -16.03 -11.99 9.05
CA ASP A 117 -16.35 -10.92 8.11
C ASP A 117 -15.36 -10.84 6.95
N LEU A 118 -14.08 -11.15 7.20
CA LEU A 118 -13.04 -11.12 6.18
C LEU A 118 -13.05 -12.35 5.26
N ARG A 119 -13.44 -13.51 5.76
CA ARG A 119 -13.42 -14.79 5.02
C ARG A 119 -14.19 -14.75 3.70
N PRO A 120 -15.41 -14.19 3.64
CA PRO A 120 -16.18 -14.09 2.39
C PRO A 120 -15.55 -13.17 1.34
N LEU A 121 -14.70 -12.24 1.75
CA LEU A 121 -14.04 -11.27 0.86
C LEU A 121 -12.87 -11.88 0.09
N MET A 122 -12.36 -13.02 0.54
CA MET A 122 -11.19 -13.65 -0.08
C MET A 122 -11.57 -14.27 -1.44
N ASP A 123 -10.85 -13.86 -2.49
CA ASP A 123 -10.98 -14.46 -3.82
C ASP A 123 -10.28 -15.81 -3.86
N THR A 124 -11.06 -16.88 -3.68
CA THR A 124 -10.56 -18.26 -3.66
C THR A 124 -10.11 -18.72 -5.04
N GLU A 125 -10.72 -18.23 -6.12
CA GLU A 125 -10.32 -18.57 -7.49
C GLU A 125 -8.93 -17.99 -7.82
N ALA A 126 -8.68 -16.73 -7.44
CA ALA A 126 -7.38 -16.11 -7.60
C ALA A 126 -6.30 -16.81 -6.76
N LEU A 127 -6.64 -17.23 -5.54
CA LEU A 127 -5.75 -18.01 -4.68
C LEU A 127 -5.40 -19.36 -5.28
N ASP A 128 -6.40 -20.08 -5.80
CA ASP A 128 -6.19 -21.38 -6.42
C ASP A 128 -5.41 -21.26 -7.74
N ALA A 129 -5.66 -20.22 -8.53
CA ALA A 129 -4.88 -19.91 -9.73
C ALA A 129 -3.41 -19.61 -9.39
N PHE A 130 -3.14 -18.91 -8.27
CA PHE A 130 -1.79 -18.70 -7.78
C PHE A 130 -1.12 -20.03 -7.39
N ARG A 131 -1.81 -20.89 -6.65
CA ARG A 131 -1.33 -22.21 -6.21
C ARG A 131 -1.08 -23.15 -7.38
N HIS A 132 -1.95 -23.12 -8.39
CA HIS A 132 -1.80 -23.95 -9.59
C HIS A 132 -0.53 -23.58 -10.38
N LYS A 133 -0.10 -22.32 -10.32
CA LYS A 133 1.17 -21.84 -10.92
C LYS A 133 2.40 -22.05 -10.02
N SER A 134 2.29 -22.79 -8.94
CA SER A 134 3.41 -23.09 -8.05
C SER A 134 4.41 -24.06 -8.72
N LEU A 135 5.62 -24.15 -8.14
CA LEU A 135 6.61 -25.13 -8.59
C LEU A 135 6.09 -26.54 -8.28
N ASN A 136 5.60 -27.20 -9.32
CA ASN A 136 5.07 -28.55 -9.27
C ASN A 136 5.54 -29.33 -10.51
N PRO A 137 6.22 -30.48 -10.34
CA PRO A 137 6.66 -31.31 -11.47
C PRO A 137 5.53 -31.80 -12.38
N GLU A 138 4.32 -32.00 -11.83
CA GLU A 138 3.16 -32.45 -12.60
C GLU A 138 2.55 -31.35 -13.46
N HIS A 139 2.75 -30.07 -13.05
CA HIS A 139 2.29 -28.89 -13.76
C HIS A 139 3.43 -27.86 -13.85
N PRO A 140 4.46 -28.12 -14.68
CA PRO A 140 5.64 -27.27 -14.72
C PRO A 140 5.30 -25.88 -15.21
N THR A 141 5.69 -24.88 -14.43
CA THR A 141 5.56 -23.46 -14.78
C THR A 141 6.93 -22.80 -14.76
N ASN A 142 7.10 -21.78 -15.58
CA ASN A 142 8.36 -21.05 -15.67
C ASN A 142 8.17 -19.60 -15.30
N ARG A 143 9.00 -19.08 -14.39
CA ARG A 143 8.98 -17.69 -13.91
C ARG A 143 10.40 -17.16 -13.77
N GLY A 144 10.58 -15.86 -14.00
CA GLY A 144 11.86 -15.20 -13.77
C GLY A 144 12.96 -15.66 -14.74
N ASN A 145 12.61 -15.88 -16.00
CA ASN A 145 13.54 -16.29 -17.04
C ASN A 145 14.53 -15.19 -17.39
N ASN A 146 15.70 -15.61 -17.88
CA ASN A 146 16.57 -14.71 -18.63
C ASN A 146 15.97 -14.48 -20.02
N VAL A 147 15.88 -13.22 -20.39
CA VAL A 147 15.47 -12.78 -21.72
C VAL A 147 16.56 -11.88 -22.30
N ASN A 148 16.71 -11.94 -23.62
CA ASN A 148 17.68 -11.12 -24.32
C ASN A 148 17.16 -9.66 -24.47
N PRO A 149 18.04 -8.71 -24.79
CA PRO A 149 17.67 -7.29 -24.95
C PRO A 149 16.59 -7.04 -26.00
N ASP A 150 16.45 -7.91 -26.98
CA ASP A 150 15.45 -7.83 -28.07
C ASP A 150 14.01 -7.96 -27.60
N ILE A 151 13.75 -8.66 -26.46
CA ILE A 151 12.40 -8.84 -25.91
C ILE A 151 12.26 -8.31 -24.47
N TYR A 152 13.33 -7.84 -23.82
CA TYR A 152 13.28 -7.39 -22.43
C TYR A 152 12.33 -6.19 -22.25
N PHE A 153 12.33 -5.24 -23.19
CA PHE A 153 11.45 -4.08 -23.16
C PHE A 153 9.97 -4.49 -23.18
N GLN A 154 9.61 -5.39 -24.06
CA GLN A 154 8.23 -5.90 -24.19
C GLN A 154 7.79 -6.64 -22.92
N CYS A 155 8.69 -7.41 -22.31
CA CYS A 155 8.40 -8.08 -21.04
C CYS A 155 8.15 -7.05 -19.90
N LYS A 156 8.91 -5.97 -19.87
CA LYS A 156 8.72 -4.90 -18.88
C LYS A 156 7.44 -4.11 -19.13
N GLU A 157 7.13 -3.81 -20.39
CA GLU A 157 5.91 -3.10 -20.76
C GLU A 157 4.65 -3.93 -20.46
N GLY A 158 4.69 -5.24 -20.67
CA GLY A 158 3.62 -6.17 -20.29
C GLY A 158 3.26 -6.13 -18.80
N ALA A 159 4.17 -5.68 -17.92
CA ALA A 159 3.90 -5.51 -16.50
C ALA A 159 2.88 -4.40 -16.20
N ASN A 160 2.75 -3.40 -17.08
CA ASN A 160 1.82 -2.28 -16.91
C ASN A 160 0.36 -2.74 -16.86
N VAL A 161 0.01 -3.79 -17.61
CA VAL A 161 -1.33 -4.38 -17.58
C VAL A 161 -1.70 -4.89 -16.19
N LYS A 162 -0.72 -5.48 -15.47
CA LYS A 162 -0.91 -5.94 -14.10
C LYS A 162 -0.98 -4.79 -13.09
N ALA A 163 -0.19 -3.76 -13.28
CA ALA A 163 -0.22 -2.57 -12.42
C ALA A 163 -1.54 -1.78 -12.57
N ALA A 164 -2.09 -1.72 -13.78
CA ALA A 164 -3.30 -0.95 -14.09
C ALA A 164 -4.56 -1.41 -13.33
N VAL A 165 -4.64 -2.68 -12.92
CA VAL A 165 -5.82 -3.19 -12.19
C VAL A 165 -5.72 -2.98 -10.68
N VAL A 166 -4.56 -2.58 -10.16
CA VAL A 166 -4.32 -2.46 -8.71
C VAL A 166 -5.16 -1.36 -8.07
N PRO A 167 -5.26 -0.12 -8.61
CA PRO A 167 -6.05 0.93 -7.98
C PRO A 167 -7.50 0.53 -7.74
N GLU A 168 -8.18 0.03 -8.78
CA GLU A 168 -9.57 -0.41 -8.68
C GLU A 168 -9.74 -1.59 -7.70
N THR A 169 -8.78 -2.51 -7.70
CA THR A 169 -8.79 -3.64 -6.75
C THR A 169 -8.66 -3.17 -5.31
N VAL A 170 -7.77 -2.23 -5.05
CA VAL A 170 -7.57 -1.66 -3.71
C VAL A 170 -8.81 -0.88 -3.27
N GLN A 171 -9.38 -0.04 -4.15
CA GLN A 171 -10.60 0.72 -3.83
C GLN A 171 -11.76 -0.23 -3.54
N HIS A 172 -11.95 -1.29 -4.33
CA HIS A 172 -12.98 -2.30 -4.08
C HIS A 172 -12.86 -2.88 -2.66
N TYR A 173 -11.66 -3.29 -2.23
CA TYR A 173 -11.50 -3.85 -0.88
C TYR A 173 -11.56 -2.79 0.22
N MET A 174 -11.19 -1.55 -0.05
CA MET A 174 -11.48 -0.43 0.86
C MET A 174 -12.99 -0.27 1.05
N ASP A 175 -13.78 -0.33 -0.03
CA ASP A 175 -15.24 -0.22 0.04
C ASP A 175 -15.86 -1.38 0.83
N GLU A 176 -15.34 -2.60 0.70
CA GLU A 176 -15.80 -3.75 1.48
C GLU A 176 -15.47 -3.58 2.99
N ILE A 177 -14.26 -3.13 3.32
CA ILE A 177 -13.87 -2.83 4.70
C ILE A 177 -14.70 -1.66 5.26
N ASN A 178 -15.00 -0.64 4.46
CA ASN A 178 -15.88 0.47 4.84
C ASN A 178 -17.29 -0.01 5.22
N LYS A 179 -17.85 -0.98 4.47
CA LYS A 179 -19.17 -1.57 4.80
C LYS A 179 -19.17 -2.30 6.15
N ILE A 180 -18.08 -2.99 6.48
CA ILE A 180 -17.93 -3.73 7.74
C ILE A 180 -17.73 -2.77 8.92
N THR A 181 -16.91 -1.74 8.73
CA THR A 181 -16.40 -0.90 9.81
C THR A 181 -17.14 0.43 9.98
N GLY A 182 -17.87 0.87 8.96
CA GLY A 182 -18.49 2.19 8.90
C GLY A 182 -17.50 3.33 8.66
N ARG A 183 -16.24 3.03 8.29
CA ARG A 183 -15.23 4.02 7.92
C ARG A 183 -15.34 4.41 6.45
N ASP A 184 -14.57 5.41 6.00
CA ASP A 184 -14.56 5.90 4.61
C ASP A 184 -13.13 5.93 4.05
N TYR A 185 -12.56 4.74 3.80
CA TYR A 185 -11.26 4.62 3.16
C TYR A 185 -11.38 4.77 1.66
N LYS A 186 -10.51 5.59 1.08
CA LYS A 186 -10.33 5.79 -0.37
C LYS A 186 -8.84 5.77 -0.70
N LEU A 187 -8.52 5.60 -1.98
CA LEU A 187 -7.13 5.71 -2.44
C LEU A 187 -6.49 7.05 -2.04
N PHE A 188 -7.31 8.10 -2.05
CA PHE A 188 -6.98 9.45 -1.62
C PHE A 188 -8.17 10.03 -0.84
N ASN A 189 -8.00 10.25 0.46
CA ASN A 189 -9.05 10.84 1.29
C ASN A 189 -8.87 12.35 1.37
N TYR A 190 -9.92 13.08 1.05
CA TYR A 190 -9.97 14.53 1.28
C TYR A 190 -10.53 14.83 2.66
N TYR A 191 -9.96 15.83 3.32
CA TYR A 191 -10.43 16.39 4.59
C TYR A 191 -10.28 17.91 4.61
N GLY A 192 -11.28 18.66 5.05
CA GLY A 192 -11.23 20.12 5.25
C GLY A 192 -12.38 20.86 4.59
N ALA A 193 -12.16 22.12 4.22
CA ALA A 193 -13.18 22.98 3.63
C ALA A 193 -13.57 22.50 2.22
N GLU A 194 -14.88 22.42 1.92
CA GLU A 194 -15.37 22.02 0.59
C GLU A 194 -14.91 22.96 -0.53
N ASP A 195 -14.68 24.23 -0.19
CA ASP A 195 -14.20 25.30 -1.07
C ASP A 195 -12.73 25.67 -0.77
N ALA A 196 -11.91 24.70 -0.40
CA ALA A 196 -10.50 24.94 -0.09
C ALA A 196 -9.76 25.56 -1.27
N GLU A 197 -8.98 26.59 -1.01
CA GLU A 197 -8.11 27.26 -1.99
C GLU A 197 -6.69 26.72 -1.99
N GLU A 198 -6.28 26.11 -0.87
CA GLU A 198 -4.98 25.48 -0.66
C GLU A 198 -5.18 24.09 -0.08
N VAL A 199 -4.44 23.09 -0.59
CA VAL A 199 -4.51 21.71 -0.12
C VAL A 199 -3.12 21.20 0.18
N ILE A 200 -2.94 20.62 1.37
CA ILE A 200 -1.73 19.88 1.73
C ILE A 200 -1.91 18.44 1.31
N VAL A 201 -0.90 17.87 0.64
CA VAL A 201 -0.87 16.46 0.28
C VAL A 201 0.14 15.75 1.19
N VAL A 202 -0.32 14.72 1.91
CA VAL A 202 0.50 14.03 2.90
C VAL A 202 0.16 12.55 2.97
N MET A 203 1.05 11.74 3.52
CA MET A 203 0.82 10.33 3.82
C MET A 203 1.35 9.95 5.20
N CYS A 204 0.87 8.84 5.74
CA CYS A 204 1.22 8.28 7.04
C CYS A 204 0.84 9.20 8.22
N SER A 205 1.51 9.08 9.36
CA SER A 205 1.07 9.70 10.64
C SER A 205 1.05 11.22 10.64
N ALA A 206 1.77 11.88 9.74
CA ALA A 206 1.72 13.34 9.61
C ALA A 206 0.32 13.85 9.26
N SER A 207 -0.54 13.03 8.63
CA SER A 207 -1.91 13.40 8.30
C SER A 207 -2.74 13.75 9.54
N GLU A 208 -2.52 13.11 10.67
CA GLU A 208 -3.27 13.36 11.90
C GLU A 208 -3.00 14.78 12.43
N ALA A 209 -1.73 15.20 12.50
CA ALA A 209 -1.38 16.56 12.91
C ALA A 209 -1.85 17.62 11.89
N VAL A 210 -1.86 17.25 10.60
CA VAL A 210 -2.35 18.16 9.55
C VAL A 210 -3.87 18.32 9.66
N LYS A 211 -4.65 17.28 9.98
CA LYS A 211 -6.10 17.39 10.23
C LYS A 211 -6.40 18.41 11.31
N GLU A 212 -5.74 18.32 12.48
CA GLU A 212 -5.90 19.29 13.56
C GLU A 212 -5.53 20.72 13.12
N THR A 213 -4.47 20.86 12.31
CA THR A 213 -4.05 22.16 11.78
C THR A 213 -5.07 22.71 10.80
N VAL A 214 -5.64 21.89 9.93
CA VAL A 214 -6.70 22.26 8.98
C VAL A 214 -7.93 22.76 9.73
N ASP A 215 -8.34 22.05 10.79
CA ASP A 215 -9.47 22.46 11.62
C ASP A 215 -9.22 23.83 12.28
N PHE A 216 -8.03 24.04 12.86
CA PHE A 216 -7.65 25.31 13.45
C PHE A 216 -7.65 26.46 12.42
N LEU A 217 -7.06 26.24 11.25
CA LEU A 217 -6.99 27.27 10.21
C LEU A 217 -8.37 27.63 9.65
N ASN A 218 -9.22 26.62 9.39
CA ASN A 218 -10.58 26.83 8.90
C ASN A 218 -11.45 27.54 9.93
N ALA A 219 -11.32 27.22 11.23
CA ALA A 219 -11.99 27.94 12.32
C ALA A 219 -11.55 29.42 12.41
N ASN A 220 -10.37 29.77 11.90
CA ASN A 220 -9.83 31.12 11.83
C ASN A 220 -10.01 31.80 10.44
N GLY A 221 -10.94 31.29 9.63
CA GLY A 221 -11.36 31.92 8.38
C GLY A 221 -10.48 31.64 7.17
N ARG A 222 -9.57 30.64 7.25
CA ARG A 222 -8.86 30.12 6.09
C ARG A 222 -9.73 29.07 5.38
N LYS A 223 -9.38 28.76 4.13
CA LYS A 223 -10.03 27.75 3.30
C LYS A 223 -8.99 26.75 2.86
N VAL A 224 -8.68 25.83 3.76
CA VAL A 224 -7.61 24.86 3.56
C VAL A 224 -8.14 23.43 3.67
N GLY A 225 -7.45 22.52 3.01
CA GLY A 225 -7.75 21.11 3.06
C GLY A 225 -6.50 20.23 3.07
N LEU A 226 -6.75 18.95 3.21
CA LEU A 226 -5.76 17.88 3.21
C LEU A 226 -6.18 16.80 2.22
N VAL A 227 -5.27 16.32 1.40
CA VAL A 227 -5.41 15.02 0.72
C VAL A 227 -4.44 14.03 1.35
N GLN A 228 -4.99 13.03 2.01
CA GLN A 228 -4.24 11.91 2.57
C GLN A 228 -4.09 10.82 1.50
N ILE A 229 -2.85 10.41 1.23
CA ILE A 229 -2.55 9.34 0.26
C ILE A 229 -2.54 8.00 1.00
N HIS A 230 -3.42 7.07 0.57
CA HIS A 230 -3.35 5.67 0.98
C HIS A 230 -2.66 4.81 -0.09
N LEU A 231 -3.01 4.93 -1.37
CA LEU A 231 -2.30 4.21 -2.43
C LEU A 231 -1.31 5.14 -3.14
N TYR A 232 -0.02 5.00 -2.80
CA TYR A 232 1.06 5.77 -3.44
C TYR A 232 1.51 5.15 -4.77
N ARG A 233 1.52 3.81 -4.89
CA ARG A 233 1.88 3.09 -6.12
C ARG A 233 1.00 1.85 -6.30
N PRO A 234 0.51 1.61 -7.55
CA PRO A 234 0.50 2.53 -8.69
C PRO A 234 -0.25 3.82 -8.36
N PHE A 235 0.26 4.96 -8.82
CA PHE A 235 -0.40 6.24 -8.57
C PHE A 235 -1.51 6.47 -9.57
N SER A 236 -2.74 6.62 -9.09
CA SER A 236 -3.89 6.93 -9.93
C SER A 236 -4.13 8.44 -9.99
N VAL A 237 -3.73 9.05 -11.10
CA VAL A 237 -3.92 10.49 -11.33
C VAL A 237 -5.40 10.86 -11.34
N GLU A 238 -6.26 10.00 -11.88
CA GLU A 238 -7.70 10.20 -11.93
C GLU A 238 -8.32 10.32 -10.54
N HIS A 239 -8.07 9.33 -9.67
CA HIS A 239 -8.57 9.36 -8.29
C HIS A 239 -7.97 10.50 -7.47
N PHE A 240 -6.69 10.81 -7.68
CA PHE A 240 -6.05 11.93 -7.00
C PHE A 240 -6.66 13.27 -7.41
N ALA A 241 -6.84 13.50 -8.70
CA ALA A 241 -7.47 14.73 -9.20
C ALA A 241 -8.93 14.87 -8.72
N ALA A 242 -9.67 13.76 -8.67
CA ALA A 242 -11.05 13.75 -8.17
C ALA A 242 -11.14 14.06 -6.65
N ALA A 243 -10.09 13.80 -5.89
CA ALA A 243 -10.06 14.11 -4.45
C ALA A 243 -9.77 15.58 -4.15
N ILE A 244 -9.27 16.36 -5.12
CA ILE A 244 -8.91 17.77 -4.90
C ILE A 244 -10.13 18.65 -5.23
N PRO A 245 -10.55 19.58 -4.32
CA PRO A 245 -11.63 20.53 -4.62
C PRO A 245 -11.32 21.38 -5.85
N ALA A 246 -12.34 21.64 -6.67
CA ALA A 246 -12.19 22.45 -7.89
C ALA A 246 -11.78 23.91 -7.63
N SER A 247 -11.95 24.38 -6.41
CA SER A 247 -11.55 25.72 -5.92
C SER A 247 -10.05 25.86 -5.63
N CYS A 248 -9.33 24.75 -5.55
CA CYS A 248 -7.89 24.73 -5.25
C CYS A 248 -7.10 25.39 -6.40
N LYS A 249 -6.13 26.26 -6.04
CA LYS A 249 -5.33 27.08 -6.98
C LYS A 249 -3.93 26.50 -7.16
#